data_b68d29c3499087249f39607e802d79fc
#
_entry.id   b68d29c3499087249f39607e802d79fc
#
_cell.length_a   1.000
_cell.length_b   1.000
_cell.length_c   1.000
_cell.angle_alpha   90.00
_cell.angle_beta   90.00
_cell.angle_gamma   90.00
#
_symmetry.space_group_name_H-M   'P 1'
#
loop_
_entity.id
_entity.type
_entity.pdbx_description
1 polymer ?
#
loop_
_entity_poly.entity_id
_entity_poly.type
_entity_poly.pdbx_seq_one_letter_code
_entity_poly.pdbx_strand_id
1 'polypeptide(L)'
;NFVFSDRQAKRMERSMANIEFGFGEGGYQPTEFIKRYLPDGYFDLLVVDEGHEYKNSGSAQGQAMGVLAAKARKTVLLTGTLMGGYADDLFYLLFRILTQRMIEDGYRPNARGSMAPAAMSFMRDHGVLKDIYTERDGDSHKTA
;
A
#
# COMPACT_ATOMS: atom_id res chain seq x y z
N ASN A 1 -8.22 -26.65 1.66
CA ASN A 1 -9.61 -26.36 1.30
C ASN A 1 -10.16 -25.37 2.30
N PHE A 2 -10.31 -24.12 1.86
CA PHE A 2 -10.93 -23.08 2.67
C PHE A 2 -12.44 -23.19 2.51
N VAL A 3 -13.15 -23.50 3.58
CA VAL A 3 -14.61 -23.57 3.60
C VAL A 3 -15.13 -22.29 4.25
N PHE A 4 -15.85 -21.48 3.47
CA PHE A 4 -16.56 -20.33 4.02
C PHE A 4 -17.62 -20.79 5.03
N SER A 5 -17.77 -20.06 6.12
CA SER A 5 -18.93 -20.25 6.98
C SER A 5 -20.21 -19.88 6.21
N ASP A 6 -21.34 -20.52 6.53
CA ASP A 6 -22.64 -20.23 5.89
C ASP A 6 -23.00 -18.75 5.91
N ARG A 7 -22.60 -18.04 6.97
CA ARG A 7 -22.81 -16.61 7.11
C ARG A 7 -21.96 -15.81 6.13
N GLN A 8 -20.72 -16.23 5.87
CA GLN A 8 -19.83 -15.61 4.89
C GLN A 8 -20.31 -15.91 3.47
N ALA A 9 -20.73 -17.16 3.19
CA ALA A 9 -21.26 -17.55 1.90
C ALA A 9 -22.53 -16.75 1.56
N LYS A 10 -23.51 -16.66 2.47
CA LYS A 10 -24.73 -15.85 2.28
C LYS A 10 -24.45 -14.36 2.12
N ARG A 11 -23.42 -13.84 2.78
CA ARG A 11 -23.01 -12.44 2.63
C ARG A 11 -22.35 -12.19 1.28
N MET A 12 -21.56 -13.14 0.77
CA MET A 12 -21.01 -13.13 -0.58
C MET A 12 -22.11 -13.22 -1.63
N GLU A 13 -23.06 -14.14 -1.51
CA GLU A 13 -24.20 -14.28 -2.42
C GLU A 13 -25.02 -12.99 -2.52
N ARG A 14 -25.35 -12.36 -1.40
CA ARG A 14 -26.06 -11.07 -1.39
C ARG A 14 -25.24 -9.95 -2.02
N SER A 15 -23.94 -9.96 -1.80
CA SER A 15 -23.04 -8.95 -2.39
C SER A 15 -22.89 -9.17 -3.88
N MET A 16 -22.80 -10.43 -4.33
CA MET A 16 -22.72 -10.80 -5.76
C MET A 16 -24.04 -10.56 -6.49
N ALA A 17 -25.18 -10.82 -5.84
CA ALA A 17 -26.50 -10.52 -6.40
C ALA A 17 -26.74 -9.01 -6.57
N ASN A 18 -26.13 -8.17 -5.72
CA ASN A 18 -26.13 -6.72 -5.87
C ASN A 18 -25.04 -6.19 -6.81
N ILE A 19 -24.08 -7.02 -7.19
CA ILE A 19 -23.12 -6.82 -8.28
C ILE A 19 -23.76 -7.40 -9.57
N GLU A 20 -24.94 -6.99 -9.91
CA GLU A 20 -25.29 -6.96 -11.31
C GLU A 20 -24.30 -6.02 -11.97
N PHE A 21 -23.45 -6.54 -12.80
CA PHE A 21 -22.34 -5.97 -13.54
C PHE A 21 -22.62 -4.57 -14.13
N GLY A 22 -23.08 -3.68 -13.31
CA GLY A 22 -23.25 -2.28 -13.64
C GLY A 22 -21.92 -1.58 -13.38
N PHE A 23 -21.12 -1.44 -14.40
CA PHE A 23 -20.10 -0.38 -14.47
C PHE A 23 -20.82 0.98 -14.50
N GLY A 24 -21.62 1.26 -13.48
CA GLY A 24 -22.25 2.55 -13.26
C GLY A 24 -21.47 3.32 -12.19
N GLU A 25 -21.63 4.62 -12.17
CA GLU A 25 -21.04 5.54 -11.18
C GLU A 25 -21.22 4.97 -9.77
N GLY A 26 -20.09 4.57 -9.11
CA GLY A 26 -20.09 3.94 -7.81
C GLY A 26 -19.92 2.42 -7.80
N GLY A 27 -19.54 1.80 -8.91
CA GLY A 27 -19.27 0.36 -9.00
C GLY A 27 -18.27 -0.11 -7.95
N TYR A 28 -18.54 -1.28 -7.35
CA TYR A 28 -17.71 -1.89 -6.33
C TYR A 28 -16.33 -2.19 -6.91
N GLN A 29 -15.31 -1.54 -6.39
CA GLN A 29 -13.93 -1.82 -6.78
C GLN A 29 -13.59 -3.26 -6.38
N PRO A 30 -13.02 -4.10 -7.27
CA PRO A 30 -12.67 -5.49 -6.94
C PRO A 30 -11.83 -5.62 -5.67
N THR A 31 -10.95 -4.65 -5.42
CA THR A 31 -10.12 -4.58 -4.20
C THR A 31 -10.93 -4.38 -2.93
N GLU A 32 -12.04 -3.66 -2.96
CA GLU A 32 -12.93 -3.54 -1.80
C GLU A 32 -13.64 -4.86 -1.48
N PHE A 33 -14.01 -5.63 -2.50
CA PHE A 33 -14.54 -6.97 -2.32
C PHE A 33 -13.49 -7.89 -1.66
N ILE A 34 -12.28 -7.91 -2.20
CA ILE A 34 -11.17 -8.70 -1.68
C ILE A 34 -10.88 -8.34 -0.22
N LYS A 35 -10.81 -7.04 0.08
CA LYS A 35 -10.57 -6.54 1.44
C LYS A 35 -11.61 -7.02 2.44
N ARG A 36 -12.89 -7.00 2.05
CA ARG A 36 -14.01 -7.28 2.96
C ARG A 36 -14.31 -8.76 3.14
N TYR A 37 -14.12 -9.56 2.11
CA TYR A 37 -14.65 -10.91 2.06
C TYR A 37 -13.58 -12.00 2.03
N LEU A 38 -12.40 -11.72 1.55
CA LEU A 38 -11.33 -12.72 1.56
C LEU A 38 -10.55 -12.66 2.87
N PRO A 39 -10.20 -13.83 3.46
CA PRO A 39 -9.35 -13.87 4.64
C PRO A 39 -7.90 -13.53 4.30
N ASP A 40 -7.14 -13.18 5.32
CA ASP A 40 -5.70 -13.01 5.20
C ASP A 40 -5.05 -14.35 4.83
N GLY A 41 -4.08 -14.31 3.93
CA GLY A 41 -3.44 -15.51 3.39
C GLY A 41 -4.29 -16.33 2.42
N TYR A 42 -5.35 -15.72 1.85
CA TYR A 42 -6.19 -16.37 0.83
C TYR A 42 -5.40 -16.73 -0.43
N PHE A 43 -4.54 -15.83 -0.87
CA PHE A 43 -3.61 -16.09 -1.97
C PHE A 43 -2.30 -16.65 -1.42
N ASP A 44 -1.76 -17.69 -2.03
CA ASP A 44 -0.46 -18.23 -1.63
C ASP A 44 0.68 -17.30 -2.04
N LEU A 45 0.58 -16.70 -3.22
CA LEU A 45 1.58 -15.82 -3.79
C LEU A 45 0.93 -14.67 -4.55
N LEU A 46 1.40 -13.46 -4.28
CA LEU A 46 1.15 -12.28 -5.08
C LEU A 46 2.44 -11.90 -5.82
N VAL A 47 2.38 -11.82 -7.13
CA VAL A 47 3.46 -11.28 -7.95
C VAL A 47 3.04 -9.92 -8.47
N VAL A 48 3.82 -8.90 -8.16
CA VAL A 48 3.60 -7.52 -8.58
C VAL A 48 4.67 -7.17 -9.60
N ASP A 49 4.28 -7.01 -10.84
CA ASP A 49 5.16 -6.54 -11.90
C ASP A 49 5.19 -5.00 -11.93
N GLU A 50 6.30 -4.44 -12.36
CA GLU A 50 6.54 -2.99 -12.38
C GLU A 50 6.23 -2.31 -11.03
N GLY A 51 6.70 -2.91 -9.96
CA GLY A 51 6.38 -2.51 -8.57
C GLY A 51 6.63 -1.04 -8.25
N HIS A 52 7.50 -0.36 -9.00
CA HIS A 52 7.77 1.06 -8.85
C HIS A 52 6.56 1.95 -9.17
N GLU A 53 5.58 1.47 -9.94
CA GLU A 53 4.32 2.18 -10.22
C GLU A 53 3.46 2.38 -8.95
N TYR A 54 3.67 1.55 -7.92
CA TYR A 54 2.87 1.53 -6.69
C TYR A 54 3.48 2.33 -5.53
N LYS A 55 4.54 3.09 -5.76
CA LYS A 55 5.28 3.83 -4.72
C LYS A 55 4.52 5.04 -4.15
N ASN A 56 3.63 5.66 -4.92
CA ASN A 56 2.93 6.87 -4.51
C ASN A 56 2.02 6.64 -3.29
N SER A 57 2.23 7.38 -2.20
CA SER A 57 1.58 7.17 -0.91
C SER A 57 0.05 7.25 -0.96
N GLY A 58 -0.52 8.12 -1.76
CA GLY A 58 -1.96 8.36 -1.87
C GLY A 58 -2.64 7.74 -3.10
N SER A 59 -1.93 7.01 -3.95
CA SER A 59 -2.52 6.49 -5.18
C SER A 59 -3.50 5.34 -4.91
N ALA A 60 -4.62 5.33 -5.64
CA ALA A 60 -5.59 4.23 -5.58
C ALA A 60 -4.96 2.87 -5.94
N GLN A 61 -4.06 2.86 -6.91
CA GLN A 61 -3.31 1.68 -7.33
C GLN A 61 -2.42 1.15 -6.19
N GLY A 62 -1.69 2.04 -5.51
CA GLY A 62 -0.86 1.65 -4.38
C GLY A 62 -1.67 1.11 -3.20
N GLN A 63 -2.84 1.68 -2.93
CA GLN A 63 -3.77 1.17 -1.92
C GLN A 63 -4.32 -0.21 -2.31
N ALA A 64 -4.71 -0.39 -3.56
CA ALA A 64 -5.18 -1.66 -4.10
C ALA A 64 -4.11 -2.76 -3.97
N MET A 65 -2.87 -2.47 -4.33
CA MET A 65 -1.74 -3.39 -4.17
C MET A 65 -1.53 -3.77 -2.69
N GLY A 66 -1.61 -2.80 -1.78
CA GLY A 66 -1.51 -3.06 -0.33
C GLY A 66 -2.61 -3.98 0.19
N VAL A 67 -3.85 -3.84 -0.31
CA VAL A 67 -4.96 -4.76 0.02
C VAL A 67 -4.67 -6.18 -0.46
N LEU A 68 -4.17 -6.34 -1.69
CA LEU A 68 -3.83 -7.65 -2.24
C LEU A 68 -2.66 -8.29 -1.48
N ALA A 69 -1.63 -7.51 -1.15
CA ALA A 69 -0.48 -7.97 -0.37
C ALA A 69 -0.90 -8.47 1.02
N ALA A 70 -1.82 -7.78 1.69
CA ALA A 70 -2.37 -8.20 2.99
C ALA A 70 -3.15 -9.52 2.91
N LYS A 71 -3.70 -9.87 1.73
CA LYS A 71 -4.44 -11.12 1.49
C LYS A 71 -3.55 -12.25 0.93
N ALA A 72 -2.29 -11.98 0.68
CA ALA A 72 -1.32 -12.95 0.20
C ALA A 72 -0.41 -13.44 1.33
N ARG A 73 0.00 -14.71 1.26
CA ARG A 73 0.98 -15.29 2.18
C ARG A 73 2.39 -14.82 1.88
N LYS A 74 2.69 -14.63 0.60
CA LYS A 74 3.98 -14.14 0.10
C LYS A 74 3.75 -13.14 -1.01
N THR A 75 4.58 -12.11 -1.04
CA THR A 75 4.57 -11.11 -2.12
C THR A 75 5.94 -11.06 -2.77
N VAL A 76 5.98 -11.15 -4.08
CA VAL A 76 7.16 -10.94 -4.91
C VAL A 76 6.96 -9.67 -5.71
N LEU A 77 7.91 -8.78 -5.60
CA LEU A 77 7.92 -7.52 -6.33
C LEU A 77 8.99 -7.59 -7.41
N LEU A 78 8.58 -7.39 -8.65
CA LEU A 78 9.44 -7.29 -9.81
C LEU A 78 9.52 -5.83 -10.23
N THR A 79 10.72 -5.31 -10.38
CA THR A 79 10.93 -3.94 -10.85
C THR A 79 12.31 -3.75 -11.43
N GLY A 80 12.39 -3.11 -12.57
CA GLY A 80 13.65 -2.69 -13.18
C GLY A 80 14.25 -1.44 -12.51
N THR A 81 13.41 -0.67 -11.78
CA THR A 81 13.80 0.58 -11.12
C THR A 81 13.21 0.64 -9.72
N LEU A 82 13.91 0.11 -8.73
CA LEU A 82 13.41 0.06 -7.37
C LEU A 82 13.25 1.45 -6.74
N MET A 83 14.19 2.35 -7.04
CA MET A 83 14.16 3.72 -6.54
C MET A 83 14.16 4.70 -7.71
N GLY A 84 13.17 5.58 -7.74
CA GLY A 84 13.08 6.67 -8.70
C GLY A 84 13.96 7.89 -8.35
N GLY A 85 14.89 7.71 -7.40
CA GLY A 85 15.83 8.75 -6.94
C GLY A 85 15.64 9.18 -5.49
N TYR A 86 14.54 8.81 -4.85
CA TYR A 86 14.22 9.19 -3.47
C TYR A 86 13.99 7.98 -2.57
N ALA A 87 14.51 8.03 -1.35
CA ALA A 87 14.37 6.94 -0.38
C ALA A 87 12.93 6.78 0.14
N ASP A 88 12.12 7.83 0.11
CA ASP A 88 10.71 7.79 0.47
C ASP A 88 9.87 6.94 -0.50
N ASP A 89 10.22 6.90 -1.77
CA ASP A 89 9.61 6.00 -2.76
C ASP A 89 9.71 4.54 -2.29
N LEU A 90 10.90 4.15 -1.82
CA LEU A 90 11.15 2.81 -1.29
C LEU A 90 10.38 2.58 0.02
N PHE A 91 10.31 3.58 0.90
CA PHE A 91 9.57 3.49 2.15
C PHE A 91 8.12 3.11 1.93
N TYR A 92 7.41 3.86 1.10
CA TYR A 92 5.98 3.61 0.86
C TYR A 92 5.72 2.26 0.19
N LEU A 93 6.61 1.84 -0.70
CA LEU A 93 6.53 0.54 -1.34
C LEU A 93 6.71 -0.60 -0.32
N LEU A 94 7.77 -0.53 0.49
CA LEU A 94 8.06 -1.52 1.53
C LEU A 94 6.96 -1.56 2.59
N PHE A 95 6.45 -0.40 3.00
CA PHE A 95 5.38 -0.34 3.99
C PHE A 95 4.11 -1.06 3.52
N ARG A 96 3.81 -1.07 2.22
CA ARG A 96 2.65 -1.78 1.67
C ARG A 96 2.79 -3.29 1.63
N ILE A 97 3.99 -3.79 1.33
CA ILE A 97 4.24 -5.23 1.17
C ILE A 97 4.76 -5.90 2.43
N LEU A 98 5.37 -5.14 3.34
CA LEU A 98 6.00 -5.61 4.58
C LEU A 98 5.51 -4.82 5.80
N THR A 99 4.22 -4.45 5.84
CA THR A 99 3.65 -3.57 6.87
C THR A 99 4.05 -3.99 8.29
N GLN A 100 3.87 -5.26 8.62
CA GLN A 100 4.16 -5.78 9.96
C GLN A 100 5.65 -5.61 10.30
N ARG A 101 6.53 -5.94 9.38
CA ARG A 101 7.97 -5.81 9.56
C ARG A 101 8.39 -4.35 9.74
N MET A 102 7.86 -3.45 8.93
CA MET A 102 8.14 -2.01 9.05
C MET A 102 7.70 -1.46 10.41
N ILE A 103 6.55 -1.92 10.93
CA ILE A 103 6.07 -1.55 12.27
C ILE A 103 6.99 -2.11 13.36
N GLU A 104 7.45 -3.34 13.24
CA GLU A 104 8.39 -3.98 14.17
C GLU A 104 9.74 -3.26 14.20
N ASP A 105 10.22 -2.82 13.03
CA ASP A 105 11.45 -2.03 12.90
C ASP A 105 11.30 -0.57 13.38
N GLY A 106 10.09 -0.18 13.84
CA GLY A 106 9.83 1.11 14.47
C GLY A 106 9.19 2.17 13.55
N TYR A 107 8.98 1.87 12.28
CA TYR A 107 8.35 2.81 11.34
C TYR A 107 6.83 2.75 11.48
N ARG A 108 6.26 3.60 12.32
CA ARG A 108 4.84 3.61 12.67
C ARG A 108 4.18 4.93 12.31
N PRO A 109 2.90 4.91 11.92
CA PRO A 109 2.14 6.15 11.82
C PRO A 109 2.10 6.85 13.18
N ASN A 110 2.06 8.17 13.15
CA ASN A 110 1.86 8.94 14.38
C ASN A 110 0.40 8.79 14.91
N ALA A 111 0.11 9.38 16.07
CA ALA A 111 -1.21 9.33 16.68
C ALA A 111 -2.35 9.89 15.81
N ARG A 112 -2.03 10.70 14.79
CA ARG A 112 -2.98 11.25 13.82
C ARG A 112 -3.08 10.40 12.53
N GLY A 113 -2.41 9.24 12.48
CA GLY A 113 -2.40 8.35 11.33
C GLY A 113 -1.45 8.79 10.19
N SER A 114 -0.65 9.84 10.38
CA SER A 114 0.29 10.30 9.35
C SER A 114 1.54 9.42 9.33
N MET A 115 1.95 9.02 8.12
CA MET A 115 3.17 8.25 7.86
C MET A 115 4.41 9.13 7.66
N ALA A 116 4.25 10.45 7.53
CA ALA A 116 5.36 11.36 7.22
C ALA A 116 6.53 11.28 8.23
N PRO A 117 6.31 11.18 9.56
CA PRO A 117 7.41 11.02 10.50
C PRO A 117 8.15 9.69 10.34
N ALA A 118 7.44 8.60 10.04
CA ALA A 118 8.04 7.30 9.81
C ALA A 118 8.86 7.27 8.50
N ALA A 119 8.35 7.88 7.43
CA ALA A 119 9.08 8.03 6.18
C ALA A 119 10.36 8.85 6.38
N MET A 120 10.28 9.95 7.14
CA MET A 120 11.45 10.77 7.46
C MET A 120 12.50 10.01 8.27
N SER A 121 12.05 9.18 9.24
CA SER A 121 12.94 8.31 10.01
C SER A 121 13.64 7.30 9.12
N PHE A 122 12.87 6.63 8.25
CA PHE A 122 13.40 5.68 7.27
C PHE A 122 14.44 6.31 6.34
N MET A 123 14.15 7.52 5.81
CA MET A 123 15.10 8.24 4.98
C MET A 123 16.38 8.60 5.72
N ARG A 124 16.29 8.92 7.01
CA ARG A 124 17.45 9.19 7.85
C ARG A 124 18.28 7.94 8.10
N ASP A 125 17.64 6.81 8.30
CA ASP A 125 18.30 5.54 8.63
C ASP A 125 18.93 4.88 7.41
N HIS A 126 18.34 5.06 6.22
CA HIS A 126 18.71 4.32 5.00
C HIS A 126 19.10 5.22 3.82
N GLY A 127 18.95 6.53 3.93
CA GLY A 127 19.23 7.51 2.88
C GLY A 127 20.29 8.52 3.25
N VAL A 128 20.53 9.43 2.32
CA VAL A 128 21.36 10.62 2.54
C VAL A 128 20.43 11.82 2.48
N LEU A 129 20.19 12.46 3.62
CA LEU A 129 19.45 13.71 3.67
C LEU A 129 20.33 14.87 3.24
N LYS A 130 19.90 15.61 2.23
CA LYS A 130 20.52 16.87 1.82
C LYS A 130 19.56 18.02 2.10
N ASP A 131 19.97 18.95 2.94
CA ASP A 131 19.25 20.21 3.09
C ASP A 131 19.59 21.11 1.90
N ILE A 132 18.62 21.31 1.02
CA ILE A 132 18.77 22.26 -0.11
C ILE A 132 18.05 23.54 0.31
N TYR A 133 18.83 24.61 0.53
CA TYR A 133 18.29 25.93 0.77
C TYR A 133 18.17 26.65 -0.58
N THR A 134 16.95 26.89 -1.00
CA THR A 134 16.68 27.78 -2.15
C THR A 134 16.19 29.11 -1.59
N GLU A 135 17.00 30.14 -1.62
CA GLU A 135 16.52 31.50 -1.40
C GLU A 135 15.78 31.95 -2.67
N ARG A 136 14.49 32.02 -2.57
CA ARG A 136 13.64 32.71 -3.55
C ARG A 136 12.72 33.64 -2.75
N ASP A 137 12.94 34.93 -2.92
CA ASP A 137 12.06 36.01 -2.42
C ASP A 137 11.66 35.92 -0.94
N GLY A 138 12.62 35.61 -0.05
CA GLY A 138 12.38 35.63 1.41
C GLY A 138 11.78 34.39 2.03
N ASP A 139 11.36 33.38 1.26
CA ASP A 139 10.89 32.10 1.77
C ASP A 139 11.93 31.00 1.55
N SER A 140 12.41 30.38 2.64
CA SER A 140 13.28 29.22 2.59
C SER A 140 12.46 27.94 2.63
N HIS A 141 12.54 27.11 1.58
CA HIS A 141 11.97 25.77 1.57
C HIS A 141 13.07 24.73 1.80
N LYS A 142 12.87 23.84 2.77
CA LYS A 142 13.70 22.64 2.95
C LYS A 142 13.13 21.50 2.10
N THR A 143 13.95 20.97 1.21
CA THR A 143 13.63 19.74 0.46
C THR A 143 14.63 18.66 0.87
N ALA A 144 14.12 17.52 1.29
CA ALA A 144 14.95 16.35 1.61
C ALA A 144 14.90 15.35 0.46
#